data_d50481ef4bf67851c3d3aa712ca1505c
#
_entry.id   d50481ef4bf67851c3d3aa712ca1505c
#
_cell.length_a   1.000
_cell.length_b   1.000
_cell.length_c   1.000
_cell.angle_alpha   90.00
_cell.angle_beta   90.00
_cell.angle_gamma   90.00
#
_symmetry.space_group_name_H-M   'P 1'
#
loop_
_entity.id
_entity.type
_entity.pdbx_description
1 polymer ?
#
loop_
_entity_poly.entity_id
_entity_poly.type
_entity_poly.pdbx_seq_one_letter_code
_entity_poly.pdbx_strand_id
1 'polypeptide(L)'
;MVSGGFGVGKTTFIGAISEIEPLVTEASMTEVSIGIDDPGHRADKTATTVALDFGRITLDDSLILYLFGTPGQDRFVFLWDDLVDGALGAVIVVDTSRVEDCYPVLDYFEDHNTPFIIVVNRFDDAPHFDLDEVREALGLADWIPVLDCDARDRDSVKNTLVALLEQVLLHRAHPRHREVS
;
A
#
# COMPACT_ATOMS: atom_id res chain seq x y z
N MET A 1 3.59 -0.60 -5.09
CA MET A 1 2.68 -1.21 -4.09
C MET A 1 1.44 -0.34 -3.91
N VAL A 2 0.30 -0.90 -3.51
CA VAL A 2 -0.90 -0.17 -3.07
C VAL A 2 -1.19 -0.60 -1.64
N SER A 3 -1.05 0.32 -0.68
CA SER A 3 -1.13 0.04 0.76
C SER A 3 -2.17 0.93 1.45
N GLY A 4 -2.41 0.68 2.72
CA GLY A 4 -3.41 1.40 3.53
C GLY A 4 -4.22 0.46 4.40
N GLY A 5 -5.05 1.00 5.28
CA GLY A 5 -5.90 0.27 6.21
C GLY A 5 -6.85 -0.74 5.56
N PHE A 6 -7.58 -1.47 6.38
CA PHE A 6 -8.58 -2.40 5.87
C PHE A 6 -9.79 -1.65 5.28
N GLY A 7 -10.24 -2.05 4.07
CA GLY A 7 -11.43 -1.48 3.44
C GLY A 7 -11.26 -0.10 2.79
N VAL A 8 -10.04 0.48 2.76
CA VAL A 8 -9.78 1.83 2.20
C VAL A 8 -9.90 1.91 0.67
N GLY A 9 -10.14 0.78 -0.03
CA GLY A 9 -10.34 0.76 -1.49
C GLY A 9 -9.16 0.24 -2.31
N LYS A 10 -8.17 -0.44 -1.73
CA LYS A 10 -7.00 -0.98 -2.46
C LYS A 10 -7.38 -1.90 -3.61
N THR A 11 -8.23 -2.88 -3.36
CA THR A 11 -8.75 -3.81 -4.37
C THR A 11 -9.48 -3.08 -5.50
N THR A 12 -10.29 -2.07 -5.14
CA THR A 12 -11.02 -1.23 -6.10
C THR A 12 -10.04 -0.41 -6.95
N PHE A 13 -9.04 0.20 -6.32
CA PHE A 13 -8.00 0.97 -6.99
C PHE A 13 -7.25 0.12 -8.03
N ILE A 14 -6.79 -1.07 -7.63
CA ILE A 14 -6.09 -1.99 -8.55
C ILE A 14 -7.02 -2.45 -9.67
N GLY A 15 -8.27 -2.82 -9.34
CA GLY A 15 -9.25 -3.28 -10.30
C GLY A 15 -9.63 -2.23 -11.34
N ALA A 16 -9.69 -0.94 -10.97
CA ALA A 16 -10.05 0.15 -11.87
C ALA A 16 -9.04 0.36 -13.01
N ILE A 17 -7.76 0.05 -12.77
CA ILE A 17 -6.68 0.32 -13.74
C ILE A 17 -6.13 -0.94 -14.39
N SER A 18 -6.24 -2.10 -13.75
CA SER A 18 -5.67 -3.36 -14.22
C SER A 18 -6.22 -3.76 -15.59
N GLU A 19 -5.34 -4.25 -16.46
CA GLU A 19 -5.68 -4.82 -17.78
C GLU A 19 -6.03 -6.30 -17.71
N ILE A 20 -5.74 -6.91 -16.57
CA ILE A 20 -6.12 -8.29 -16.28
C ILE A 20 -7.15 -8.30 -15.16
N GLU A 21 -7.97 -9.33 -15.11
CA GLU A 21 -8.83 -9.56 -13.95
C GLU A 21 -7.94 -9.64 -12.69
N PRO A 22 -8.22 -8.84 -11.65
CA PRO A 22 -7.39 -8.85 -10.45
C PRO A 22 -7.32 -10.27 -9.88
N LEU A 23 -6.10 -10.80 -9.78
CA LEU A 23 -5.88 -12.08 -9.16
C LEU A 23 -5.86 -11.89 -7.65
N VAL A 24 -6.78 -12.53 -6.97
CA VAL A 24 -6.70 -12.71 -5.52
C VAL A 24 -5.84 -13.95 -5.29
N THR A 25 -4.56 -13.74 -4.99
CA THR A 25 -3.68 -14.87 -4.70
C THR A 25 -3.87 -15.29 -3.25
N GLU A 26 -4.32 -16.51 -3.05
CA GLU A 26 -4.40 -17.13 -1.74
C GLU A 26 -3.02 -17.71 -1.37
N ALA A 27 -2.29 -17.05 -0.50
CA ALA A 27 -1.07 -17.61 0.09
C ALA A 27 -1.45 -18.42 1.33
N SER A 28 -1.26 -19.74 1.27
CA SER A 28 -1.42 -20.60 2.45
C SER A 28 -0.22 -20.42 3.35
N MET A 29 -0.41 -19.78 4.49
CA MET A 29 0.64 -19.61 5.48
C MET A 29 0.52 -20.69 6.57
N THR A 30 1.59 -21.43 6.75
CA THR A 30 1.73 -22.33 7.88
C THR A 30 2.39 -21.54 9.00
N GLU A 31 1.67 -21.16 10.04
CA GLU A 31 2.30 -20.65 11.26
C GLU A 31 3.23 -21.75 11.81
N VAL A 32 4.51 -21.50 11.68
CA VAL A 32 5.51 -22.25 12.45
C VAL A 32 5.45 -21.67 13.86
N SER A 33 4.75 -22.33 14.76
CA SER A 33 4.80 -22.04 16.19
C SER A 33 6.25 -22.13 16.64
N ILE A 34 6.91 -20.99 16.84
CA ILE A 34 8.22 -20.93 17.47
C ILE A 34 8.03 -21.24 18.94
N GLY A 35 8.37 -22.47 19.29
CA GLY A 35 8.87 -22.86 20.59
C GLY A 35 7.93 -22.78 21.79
N ILE A 36 7.24 -23.88 22.09
CA ILE A 36 7.13 -24.40 23.45
C ILE A 36 7.10 -25.94 23.29
N ASP A 37 8.14 -26.59 23.80
CA ASP A 37 8.19 -28.03 23.94
C ASP A 37 7.08 -28.53 24.86
N ASP A 38 6.07 -29.17 24.27
CA ASP A 38 5.20 -30.09 25.00
C ASP A 38 4.96 -31.33 24.11
N PRO A 39 5.45 -32.54 24.52
CA PRO A 39 5.36 -33.75 23.71
C PRO A 39 4.00 -34.39 23.86
N GLY A 40 2.92 -33.81 23.29
CA GLY A 40 1.63 -34.48 23.46
C GLY A 40 0.44 -33.98 22.64
N HIS A 41 0.47 -32.85 22.01
CA HIS A 41 -0.65 -32.39 21.19
C HIS A 41 -0.29 -32.25 19.71
N ARG A 42 -1.09 -32.90 18.85
CA ARG A 42 -1.08 -32.64 17.42
C ARG A 42 -1.34 -31.14 17.25
N ALA A 43 -0.30 -30.42 16.81
CA ALA A 43 -0.45 -29.05 16.36
C ALA A 43 -1.44 -29.07 15.19
N ASP A 44 -2.64 -28.58 15.41
CA ASP A 44 -3.53 -28.17 14.32
C ASP A 44 -2.79 -27.07 13.58
N LYS A 45 -2.24 -27.41 12.41
CA LYS A 45 -1.67 -26.44 11.50
C LYS A 45 -2.81 -25.59 10.99
N THR A 46 -3.05 -24.47 11.62
CA THR A 46 -4.02 -23.48 11.13
C THR A 46 -3.37 -22.76 9.96
N ALA A 47 -3.65 -23.22 8.75
CA ALA A 47 -3.25 -22.50 7.55
C ALA A 47 -4.17 -21.28 7.43
N THR A 48 -3.58 -20.08 7.53
CA THR A 48 -4.29 -18.84 7.25
C THR A 48 -4.05 -18.46 5.80
N THR A 49 -5.11 -18.35 5.03
CA THR A 49 -5.04 -17.85 3.66
C THR A 49 -5.01 -16.33 3.67
N VAL A 50 -4.00 -15.75 3.06
CA VAL A 50 -3.90 -14.30 2.86
C VAL A 50 -4.19 -13.99 1.40
N ALA A 51 -5.18 -13.12 1.18
CA ALA A 51 -5.49 -12.62 -0.14
C ALA A 51 -4.61 -11.39 -0.44
N LEU A 52 -3.87 -11.45 -1.55
CA LEU A 52 -3.13 -10.32 -2.11
C LEU A 52 -3.79 -9.90 -3.42
N ASP A 53 -4.09 -8.63 -3.55
CA ASP A 53 -4.55 -8.08 -4.82
C ASP A 53 -3.36 -7.92 -5.77
N PHE A 54 -3.51 -8.38 -6.99
CA PHE A 54 -2.52 -8.24 -8.03
C PHE A 54 -3.13 -7.67 -9.31
N GLY A 55 -2.48 -6.65 -9.87
CA GLY A 55 -2.88 -6.05 -11.14
C GLY A 55 -1.69 -5.80 -12.05
N ARG A 56 -2.00 -5.58 -13.32
CA ARG A 56 -1.01 -5.31 -14.37
C ARG A 56 -1.47 -4.20 -15.28
N ILE A 57 -0.53 -3.31 -15.66
CA ILE A 57 -0.76 -2.25 -16.64
C ILE A 57 0.41 -2.24 -17.61
N THR A 58 0.13 -2.19 -18.89
CA THR A 58 1.11 -1.92 -19.95
C THR A 58 1.17 -0.42 -20.18
N LEU A 59 2.31 0.21 -19.91
CA LEU A 59 2.51 1.64 -20.12
C LEU A 59 2.93 1.94 -21.56
N ASP A 60 3.80 1.10 -22.12
CA ASP A 60 4.21 1.09 -23.52
C ASP A 60 4.68 -0.33 -23.93
N ASP A 61 5.16 -0.48 -25.17
CA ASP A 61 5.59 -1.79 -25.73
C ASP A 61 6.74 -2.45 -24.92
N SER A 62 7.45 -1.67 -24.09
CA SER A 62 8.63 -2.12 -23.34
C SER A 62 8.44 -2.06 -21.82
N LEU A 63 7.39 -1.41 -21.32
CA LEU A 63 7.22 -1.12 -19.90
C LEU A 63 5.89 -1.64 -19.36
N ILE A 64 5.97 -2.58 -18.46
CA ILE A 64 4.83 -3.13 -17.72
C ILE A 64 4.97 -2.75 -16.26
N LEU A 65 3.89 -2.23 -15.68
CA LEU A 65 3.79 -1.95 -14.26
C LEU A 65 2.95 -3.03 -13.58
N TYR A 66 3.49 -3.64 -12.55
CA TYR A 66 2.79 -4.56 -11.68
C TYR A 66 2.35 -3.86 -10.42
N LEU A 67 1.10 -4.08 -10.03
CA LEU A 67 0.49 -3.52 -8.83
C LEU A 67 0.24 -4.65 -7.83
N PHE A 68 0.70 -4.47 -6.60
CA PHE A 68 0.48 -5.39 -5.48
C PHE A 68 -0.23 -4.66 -4.37
N GLY A 69 -1.40 -5.15 -3.98
CA GLY A 69 -2.13 -4.64 -2.82
C GLY A 69 -1.63 -5.32 -1.54
N THR A 70 -1.26 -4.54 -0.53
CA THR A 70 -0.88 -5.10 0.76
C THR A 70 -2.12 -5.57 1.53
N PRO A 71 -2.02 -6.65 2.32
CA PRO A 71 -3.05 -6.98 3.28
C PRO A 71 -3.23 -5.82 4.26
N GLY A 72 -4.48 -5.39 4.47
CA GLY A 72 -4.79 -4.25 5.34
C GLY A 72 -4.94 -4.61 6.83
N GLN A 73 -4.47 -5.77 7.26
CA GLN A 73 -4.53 -6.23 8.65
C GLN A 73 -3.10 -6.29 9.20
N ASP A 74 -2.86 -5.70 10.37
CA ASP A 74 -1.54 -5.58 11.01
C ASP A 74 -0.80 -6.91 11.20
N ARG A 75 -1.54 -7.98 11.43
CA ARG A 75 -0.95 -9.33 11.59
C ARG A 75 -0.21 -9.84 10.34
N PHE A 76 -0.37 -9.18 9.19
CA PHE A 76 0.25 -9.56 7.93
C PHE A 76 1.36 -8.61 7.47
N VAL A 77 1.81 -7.69 8.32
CA VAL A 77 2.89 -6.73 8.01
C VAL A 77 4.18 -7.44 7.58
N PHE A 78 4.47 -8.62 8.11
CA PHE A 78 5.65 -9.41 7.72
C PHE A 78 5.68 -9.79 6.21
N LEU A 79 4.52 -9.79 5.52
CA LEU A 79 4.47 -9.99 4.06
C LEU A 79 4.90 -8.75 3.28
N TRP A 80 4.90 -7.59 3.92
CA TRP A 80 5.26 -6.35 3.26
C TRP A 80 6.76 -6.31 2.95
N ASP A 81 7.60 -6.96 3.77
CA ASP A 81 9.04 -7.02 3.56
C ASP A 81 9.38 -7.70 2.22
N ASP A 82 8.69 -8.81 1.91
CA ASP A 82 8.87 -9.50 0.64
C ASP A 82 8.34 -8.69 -0.56
N LEU A 83 7.31 -7.85 -0.35
CA LEU A 83 6.72 -7.03 -1.40
C LEU A 83 7.48 -5.72 -1.63
N VAL A 84 8.08 -5.14 -0.58
CA VAL A 84 8.82 -3.88 -0.68
C VAL A 84 10.18 -4.08 -1.32
N ASP A 85 10.78 -5.27 -1.17
CA ASP A 85 12.03 -5.59 -1.83
C ASP A 85 11.84 -5.60 -3.37
N GLY A 86 12.43 -4.63 -4.02
CA GLY A 86 12.27 -4.41 -5.47
C GLY A 86 11.05 -3.56 -5.88
N ALA A 87 10.23 -3.08 -4.96
CA ALA A 87 9.18 -2.14 -5.26
C ALA A 87 9.76 -0.78 -5.69
N LEU A 88 9.17 -0.18 -6.72
CA LEU A 88 9.54 1.18 -7.14
C LEU A 88 9.09 2.24 -6.14
N GLY A 89 7.93 2.04 -5.53
CA GLY A 89 7.30 2.95 -4.58
C GLY A 89 5.91 2.47 -4.19
N ALA A 90 5.23 3.27 -3.36
CA ALA A 90 3.92 2.93 -2.83
C ALA A 90 2.88 4.05 -2.99
N VAL A 91 1.64 3.65 -3.27
CA VAL A 91 0.44 4.48 -3.08
C VAL A 91 -0.16 4.09 -1.75
N ILE A 92 -0.26 5.02 -0.82
CA ILE A 92 -0.93 4.81 0.47
C ILE A 92 -2.34 5.41 0.36
N VAL A 93 -3.33 4.52 0.36
CA VAL A 93 -4.74 4.90 0.24
C VAL A 93 -5.31 5.18 1.62
N VAL A 94 -5.88 6.37 1.78
CA VAL A 94 -6.42 6.90 3.04
C VAL A 94 -7.93 7.01 2.95
N ASP A 95 -8.60 6.57 4.02
CA ASP A 95 -10.00 6.86 4.31
C ASP A 95 -10.05 7.93 5.42
N THR A 96 -10.58 9.10 5.12
CA THR A 96 -10.65 10.23 6.07
C THR A 96 -11.54 9.97 7.29
N SER A 97 -12.38 8.93 7.26
CA SER A 97 -13.15 8.51 8.41
C SER A 97 -12.33 7.70 9.44
N ARG A 98 -11.13 7.21 9.03
CA ARG A 98 -10.24 6.35 9.84
C ARG A 98 -8.78 6.64 9.52
N VAL A 99 -8.38 7.89 9.68
CA VAL A 99 -7.01 8.36 9.36
C VAL A 99 -5.95 7.60 10.16
N GLU A 100 -6.28 7.20 11.38
CA GLU A 100 -5.40 6.46 12.29
C GLU A 100 -4.90 5.12 11.72
N ASP A 101 -5.67 4.48 10.84
CA ASP A 101 -5.26 3.23 10.18
C ASP A 101 -4.05 3.40 9.25
N CYS A 102 -3.66 4.65 8.95
CA CYS A 102 -2.54 4.96 8.08
C CYS A 102 -1.19 5.01 8.80
N TYR A 103 -1.15 5.32 10.10
CA TYR A 103 0.12 5.52 10.80
C TYR A 103 1.09 4.32 10.71
N PRO A 104 0.66 3.07 10.94
CA PRO A 104 1.58 1.93 10.81
C PRO A 104 2.11 1.75 9.38
N VAL A 105 1.31 2.15 8.38
CA VAL A 105 1.69 2.08 6.98
C VAL A 105 2.73 3.14 6.65
N LEU A 106 2.55 4.36 7.14
CA LEU A 106 3.49 5.48 6.97
C LEU A 106 4.84 5.15 7.59
N ASP A 107 4.85 4.77 8.87
CA ASP A 107 6.04 4.37 9.61
C ASP A 107 6.82 3.30 8.85
N TYR A 108 6.11 2.30 8.32
CA TYR A 108 6.72 1.21 7.56
C TYR A 108 7.47 1.71 6.31
N PHE A 109 6.82 2.53 5.46
CA PHE A 109 7.45 2.99 4.23
C PHE A 109 8.55 4.03 4.46
N GLU A 110 8.43 4.84 5.51
CA GLU A 110 9.49 5.76 5.96
C GLU A 110 10.72 4.99 6.44
N ASP A 111 10.52 3.95 7.26
CA ASP A 111 11.61 3.11 7.77
C ASP A 111 12.36 2.37 6.67
N HIS A 112 11.67 1.94 5.62
CA HIS A 112 12.28 1.28 4.47
C HIS A 112 12.82 2.25 3.41
N ASN A 113 12.71 3.57 3.63
CA ASN A 113 13.12 4.60 2.67
C ASN A 113 12.52 4.37 1.26
N THR A 114 11.32 3.84 1.20
CA THR A 114 10.58 3.58 -0.03
C THR A 114 9.79 4.84 -0.40
N PRO A 115 9.96 5.40 -1.61
CA PRO A 115 9.18 6.56 -2.02
C PRO A 115 7.69 6.24 -2.07
N PHE A 116 6.87 7.14 -1.54
CA PHE A 116 5.43 6.97 -1.52
C PHE A 116 4.69 8.28 -1.76
N ILE A 117 3.42 8.15 -2.06
CA ILE A 117 2.44 9.24 -2.12
C ILE A 117 1.21 8.87 -1.30
N ILE A 118 0.51 9.87 -0.82
CA ILE A 118 -0.77 9.72 -0.12
C ILE A 118 -1.91 9.98 -1.09
N VAL A 119 -2.94 9.15 -1.01
CA VAL A 119 -4.14 9.26 -1.84
C VAL A 119 -5.37 9.18 -0.97
N VAL A 120 -6.10 10.27 -0.90
CA VAL A 120 -7.37 10.33 -0.18
C VAL A 120 -8.46 9.74 -1.07
N ASN A 121 -8.93 8.53 -0.75
CA ASN A 121 -10.03 7.93 -1.48
C ASN A 121 -11.35 8.55 -1.03
N ARG A 122 -12.07 9.14 -1.96
CA ARG A 122 -13.34 9.82 -1.68
C ARG A 122 -14.50 8.84 -1.63
N PHE A 123 -14.92 8.52 -0.41
CA PHE A 123 -16.16 7.78 -0.17
C PHE A 123 -17.33 8.76 -0.04
N ASP A 124 -18.50 8.37 -0.56
CA ASP A 124 -19.69 9.23 -0.57
C ASP A 124 -20.15 9.61 0.85
N ASP A 125 -19.90 8.73 1.82
CA ASP A 125 -20.31 8.90 3.23
C ASP A 125 -19.17 9.37 4.17
N ALA A 126 -17.94 9.57 3.65
CA ALA A 126 -16.79 9.99 4.46
C ALA A 126 -16.76 11.53 4.62
N PRO A 127 -16.28 12.03 5.77
CA PRO A 127 -16.03 13.45 5.94
C PRO A 127 -15.07 13.98 4.88
N HIS A 128 -15.40 15.14 4.32
CA HIS A 128 -14.56 15.81 3.33
C HIS A 128 -13.62 16.80 4.04
N PHE A 129 -12.33 16.55 3.97
CA PHE A 129 -11.29 17.42 4.47
C PHE A 129 -10.44 17.93 3.30
N ASP A 130 -9.86 19.12 3.44
CA ASP A 130 -8.89 19.63 2.49
C ASP A 130 -7.59 18.81 2.58
N LEU A 131 -6.85 18.72 1.46
CA LEU A 131 -5.63 17.91 1.42
C LEU A 131 -4.55 18.43 2.40
N ASP A 132 -4.55 19.73 2.68
CA ASP A 132 -3.63 20.31 3.67
C ASP A 132 -3.99 19.89 5.09
N GLU A 133 -5.28 19.76 5.43
CA GLU A 133 -5.73 19.22 6.71
C GLU A 133 -5.33 17.75 6.88
N VAL A 134 -5.46 16.96 5.80
CA VAL A 134 -5.01 15.56 5.80
C VAL A 134 -3.48 15.47 5.96
N ARG A 135 -2.72 16.34 5.29
CA ARG A 135 -1.27 16.43 5.44
C ARG A 135 -0.86 16.71 6.88
N GLU A 136 -1.50 17.71 7.51
CA GLU A 136 -1.23 18.09 8.90
C GLU A 136 -1.58 16.94 9.86
N ALA A 137 -2.74 16.32 9.70
CA ALA A 137 -3.19 15.22 10.53
C ALA A 137 -2.24 14.00 10.46
N LEU A 138 -1.68 13.71 9.29
CA LEU A 138 -0.73 12.62 9.09
C LEU A 138 0.74 13.02 9.40
N GLY A 139 1.00 14.28 9.75
CA GLY A 139 2.35 14.77 10.05
C GLY A 139 3.33 14.71 8.86
N LEU A 140 2.81 14.80 7.63
CA LEU A 140 3.60 14.60 6.42
C LEU A 140 4.49 15.80 6.09
N ALA A 141 5.70 15.51 5.65
CA ALA A 141 6.58 16.53 5.10
C ALA A 141 6.01 17.14 3.80
N ASP A 142 6.33 18.41 3.52
CA ASP A 142 5.80 19.16 2.37
C ASP A 142 6.09 18.52 1.01
N TRP A 143 7.13 17.72 0.93
CA TRP A 143 7.55 17.06 -0.31
C TRP A 143 6.82 15.76 -0.62
N ILE A 144 6.01 15.23 0.31
CA ILE A 144 5.20 14.03 0.09
C ILE A 144 3.92 14.47 -0.63
N PRO A 145 3.65 14.00 -1.86
CA PRO A 145 2.41 14.31 -2.54
C PRO A 145 1.19 13.78 -1.80
N VAL A 146 0.17 14.62 -1.65
CA VAL A 146 -1.15 14.23 -1.14
C VAL A 146 -2.16 14.59 -2.22
N LEU A 147 -2.94 13.63 -2.68
CA LEU A 147 -3.85 13.76 -3.82
C LEU A 147 -5.25 13.25 -3.47
N ASP A 148 -6.25 13.81 -4.13
CA ASP A 148 -7.59 13.22 -4.17
C ASP A 148 -7.64 12.08 -5.18
N CYS A 149 -8.38 11.01 -4.86
CA CYS A 149 -8.65 9.93 -5.78
C CYS A 149 -10.05 9.35 -5.57
N ASP A 150 -10.72 9.06 -6.66
CA ASP A 150 -11.81 8.09 -6.67
C ASP A 150 -11.22 6.75 -7.16
N ALA A 151 -11.08 5.80 -6.26
CA ALA A 151 -10.53 4.49 -6.57
C ALA A 151 -11.36 3.70 -7.61
N ARG A 152 -12.59 4.13 -7.89
CA ARG A 152 -13.49 3.53 -8.91
C ARG A 152 -13.24 4.11 -10.30
N ASP A 153 -12.64 5.29 -10.38
CA ASP A 153 -12.40 6.00 -11.64
C ASP A 153 -11.00 5.72 -12.18
N ARG A 154 -10.98 5.16 -13.40
CA ARG A 154 -9.73 4.78 -14.08
C ARG A 154 -8.78 5.96 -14.30
N ASP A 155 -9.32 7.12 -14.69
CA ASP A 155 -8.49 8.28 -14.98
C ASP A 155 -7.91 8.88 -13.68
N SER A 156 -8.68 8.90 -12.61
CA SER A 156 -8.22 9.30 -11.28
C SER A 156 -7.07 8.41 -10.79
N VAL A 157 -7.24 7.09 -10.88
CA VAL A 157 -6.21 6.10 -10.52
C VAL A 157 -4.97 6.25 -11.42
N LYS A 158 -5.14 6.48 -12.71
CA LYS A 158 -4.02 6.71 -13.64
C LYS A 158 -3.20 7.93 -13.25
N ASN A 159 -3.86 9.06 -12.95
CA ASN A 159 -3.19 10.29 -12.53
C ASN A 159 -2.39 10.07 -11.22
N THR A 160 -2.95 9.30 -10.30
CA THR A 160 -2.27 8.89 -9.07
C THR A 160 -0.98 8.11 -9.37
N LEU A 161 -1.03 7.15 -10.29
CA LEU A 161 0.16 6.36 -10.64
C LEU A 161 1.23 7.20 -11.36
N VAL A 162 0.82 8.19 -12.17
CA VAL A 162 1.75 9.16 -12.77
C VAL A 162 2.46 9.96 -11.68
N ALA A 163 1.72 10.50 -10.71
CA ALA A 163 2.30 11.23 -9.59
C ALA A 163 3.26 10.36 -8.75
N LEU A 164 2.95 9.08 -8.54
CA LEU A 164 3.87 8.15 -7.89
C LEU A 164 5.18 8.00 -8.68
N LEU A 165 5.10 7.81 -10.00
CA LEU A 165 6.29 7.65 -10.83
C LEU A 165 7.16 8.92 -10.82
N GLU A 166 6.55 10.10 -10.83
CA GLU A 166 7.26 11.37 -10.66
C GLU A 166 7.97 11.45 -9.31
N GLN A 167 7.29 11.06 -8.23
CA GLN A 167 7.87 11.02 -6.89
C GLN A 167 9.05 10.03 -6.81
N VAL A 168 8.95 8.86 -7.43
CA VAL A 168 10.03 7.87 -7.52
C VAL A 168 11.24 8.45 -8.26
N LEU A 169 11.04 9.16 -9.37
CA LEU A 169 12.12 9.80 -10.12
C LEU A 169 12.81 10.89 -9.30
N LEU A 170 12.04 11.73 -8.59
CA LEU A 170 12.57 12.76 -7.70
C LEU A 170 13.39 12.15 -6.55
N HIS A 171 12.88 11.08 -5.95
CA HIS A 171 13.57 10.37 -4.88
C HIS A 171 14.90 9.78 -5.33
N ARG A 172 14.96 9.21 -6.54
CA ARG A 172 16.19 8.66 -7.14
C ARG A 172 17.19 9.75 -7.54
N ALA A 173 16.71 10.90 -8.01
CA ALA A 173 17.57 12.03 -8.36
C ALA A 173 18.20 12.70 -7.13
N HIS A 174 17.52 12.66 -5.99
CA HIS A 174 17.94 13.29 -4.74
C HIS A 174 17.78 12.30 -3.58
N PRO A 175 18.61 11.24 -3.52
CA PRO A 175 18.53 10.30 -2.42
C PRO A 175 18.80 11.04 -1.11
N ARG A 176 17.81 11.10 -0.23
CA ARG A 176 17.94 11.75 1.06
C ARG A 176 18.75 10.85 1.97
N HIS A 177 19.96 11.29 2.30
CA HIS A 177 20.72 10.65 3.37
C HIS A 177 19.98 10.88 4.68
N ARG A 178 19.65 9.81 5.41
CA ARG A 178 19.30 9.93 6.82
C ARG A 178 20.49 10.62 7.51
N GLU A 179 20.30 11.84 7.96
CA GLU A 179 21.12 12.35 9.06
C GLU A 179 20.74 11.54 10.30
N VAL A 180 21.58 10.57 10.62
CA VAL A 180 21.50 9.83 11.87
C VAL A 180 21.87 10.83 12.95
N SER A 181 20.88 11.31 13.69
CA SER A 181 21.06 12.07 14.93
C SER A 181 21.08 11.13 16.11
#